data_048197f6b29d839f95d2e6220b29413f
#
_entry.id   048197f6b29d839f95d2e6220b29413f
#
_cell.length_a   1.000
_cell.length_b   1.000
_cell.length_c   1.000
_cell.angle_alpha   90.00
_cell.angle_beta   90.00
_cell.angle_gamma   90.00
#
_symmetry.space_group_name_H-M   'P 1'
#
loop_
_entity.id
_entity.type
_entity.pdbx_description
1 polymer ?
#
loop_
_entity_poly.entity_id
_entity_poly.type
_entity_poly.pdbx_seq_one_letter_code
_entity_poly.pdbx_strand_id
1 'polypeptide(L)'
;MDIQQIVDDIYALNRHLQAFEKKYALSSADFYEMFVQGELDNGEFEQTRDFVEWAGFYKIKLELEGEFHHLSRQRMQAVRASRAPLAPTTV
;
A
#
# COMPACT_ATOMS: atom_id res chain seq x y z
N MET A 1 4.20 14.78 5.80
CA MET A 1 2.87 14.23 5.41
C MET A 1 2.17 13.78 6.67
N ASP A 2 0.95 14.20 6.90
CA ASP A 2 0.24 13.79 8.09
C ASP A 2 -0.40 12.41 7.90
N ILE A 3 -0.79 11.80 9.03
CA ILE A 3 -1.28 10.41 9.02
C ILE A 3 -2.59 10.26 8.24
N GLN A 4 -3.43 11.27 8.23
CA GLN A 4 -4.70 11.20 7.49
C GLN A 4 -4.48 11.21 5.99
N GLN A 5 -3.53 12.00 5.53
CA GLN A 5 -3.15 12.02 4.12
C GLN A 5 -2.59 10.65 3.69
N ILE A 6 -1.79 10.04 4.54
CA ILE A 6 -1.24 8.70 4.27
C ILE A 6 -2.37 7.68 4.14
N VAL A 7 -3.33 7.70 5.06
CA VAL A 7 -4.48 6.79 5.02
C VAL A 7 -5.29 7.00 3.75
N ASP A 8 -5.58 8.24 3.38
CA ASP A 8 -6.33 8.55 2.17
C ASP A 8 -5.60 8.06 0.92
N ASP A 9 -4.29 8.24 0.88
CA ASP A 9 -3.47 7.80 -0.26
C ASP A 9 -3.45 6.27 -0.36
N ILE A 10 -3.38 5.56 0.78
CA ILE A 10 -3.45 4.09 0.78
C ILE A 10 -4.78 3.62 0.24
N TYR A 11 -5.89 4.25 0.64
CA TYR A 11 -7.21 3.88 0.11
C TYR A 11 -7.31 4.12 -1.40
N ALA A 12 -6.76 5.23 -1.89
CA ALA A 12 -6.77 5.52 -3.31
C ALA A 12 -5.96 4.47 -4.09
N LEU A 13 -4.78 4.11 -3.57
CA LEU A 13 -3.96 3.07 -4.19
C LEU A 13 -4.65 1.71 -4.19
N ASN A 14 -5.33 1.38 -3.10
CA ASN A 14 -6.06 0.11 -3.02
C ASN A 14 -7.12 0.00 -4.12
N ARG A 15 -7.78 1.09 -4.48
CA ARG A 15 -8.75 1.07 -5.58
C ARG A 15 -8.09 0.73 -6.92
N HIS A 16 -6.90 1.30 -7.18
CA HIS A 16 -6.15 0.95 -8.39
C HIS A 16 -5.72 -0.52 -8.37
N LEU A 17 -5.25 -0.99 -7.22
CA LEU A 17 -4.80 -2.37 -7.08
C LEU A 17 -5.95 -3.35 -7.26
N GLN A 18 -7.14 -3.04 -6.73
CA GLN A 18 -8.32 -3.89 -6.89
C GLN A 18 -8.69 -4.09 -8.35
N ALA A 19 -8.57 -3.06 -9.16
CA ALA A 19 -8.87 -3.18 -10.58
C ALA A 19 -7.97 -4.22 -11.26
N PHE A 20 -6.67 -4.19 -10.95
CA PHE A 20 -5.72 -5.18 -11.48
C PHE A 20 -5.96 -6.57 -10.90
N GLU A 21 -6.25 -6.65 -9.60
CA GLU A 21 -6.50 -7.93 -8.93
C GLU A 21 -7.71 -8.64 -9.54
N LYS A 22 -8.73 -7.88 -9.88
CA LYS A 22 -9.92 -8.45 -10.57
C LYS A 22 -9.59 -8.85 -12.00
N LYS A 23 -8.82 -8.03 -12.70
CA LYS A 23 -8.48 -8.30 -14.10
C LYS A 23 -7.65 -9.58 -14.25
N TYR A 24 -6.70 -9.81 -13.35
CA TYR A 24 -5.76 -10.92 -13.45
C TYR A 24 -6.03 -12.05 -12.45
N ALA A 25 -7.03 -11.89 -11.59
CA ALA A 25 -7.41 -12.89 -10.58
C ALA A 25 -6.24 -13.30 -9.68
N LEU A 26 -5.49 -12.30 -9.22
CA LEU A 26 -4.27 -12.51 -8.45
C LEU A 26 -4.13 -11.35 -7.44
N SER A 27 -3.73 -11.66 -6.21
CA SER A 27 -3.48 -10.61 -5.22
C SER A 27 -2.27 -9.78 -5.64
N SER A 28 -2.24 -8.51 -5.23
CA SER A 28 -1.11 -7.65 -5.52
C SER A 28 0.18 -8.17 -4.88
N ALA A 29 0.09 -8.75 -3.69
CA ALA A 29 1.25 -9.33 -3.01
C ALA A 29 1.84 -10.49 -3.81
N ASP A 30 1.00 -11.40 -4.28
CA ASP A 30 1.46 -12.55 -5.07
C ASP A 30 1.97 -12.10 -6.43
N PHE A 31 1.27 -11.17 -7.06
CA PHE A 31 1.74 -10.59 -8.32
C PHE A 31 3.13 -9.98 -8.16
N TYR A 32 3.32 -9.17 -7.12
CA TYR A 32 4.57 -8.46 -6.91
C TYR A 32 5.74 -9.42 -6.67
N GLU A 33 5.49 -10.50 -5.94
CA GLU A 33 6.49 -11.55 -5.75
C GLU A 33 6.94 -12.12 -7.08
N MET A 34 6.01 -12.48 -7.95
CA MET A 34 6.32 -12.98 -9.29
C MET A 34 7.04 -11.94 -10.15
N PHE A 35 6.59 -10.70 -10.05
CA PHE A 35 7.15 -9.60 -10.83
C PHE A 35 8.64 -9.38 -10.50
N VAL A 36 8.96 -9.28 -9.21
CA VAL A 36 10.35 -9.01 -8.80
C VAL A 36 11.28 -10.21 -9.04
N GLN A 37 10.73 -11.42 -9.11
CA GLN A 37 11.51 -12.62 -9.42
C GLN A 37 11.63 -12.87 -10.92
N GLY A 38 11.02 -12.04 -11.75
CA GLY A 38 11.10 -12.18 -13.19
C GLY A 38 10.34 -13.37 -13.75
N GLU A 39 9.31 -13.81 -13.03
CA GLU A 39 8.53 -15.00 -13.42
C GLU A 39 7.42 -14.71 -14.41
N LEU A 40 7.15 -13.42 -14.69
CA LEU A 40 6.07 -13.04 -15.59
C LEU A 40 6.60 -12.81 -16.98
N ASP A 41 5.98 -13.45 -17.96
CA ASP A 41 6.32 -13.26 -19.36
C ASP A 41 5.94 -11.85 -19.81
N ASN A 42 6.76 -11.30 -20.69
CA ASN A 42 6.43 -10.08 -21.40
C ASN A 42 5.42 -10.46 -22.49
N GLY A 43 4.14 -10.50 -22.14
CA GLY A 43 3.10 -10.78 -23.09
C GLY A 43 2.85 -9.61 -24.03
N GLU A 44 1.61 -9.34 -24.35
CA GLU A 44 1.23 -8.22 -25.18
C GLU A 44 1.62 -6.90 -24.51
N PHE A 45 1.76 -5.86 -25.33
CA PHE A 45 2.13 -4.53 -24.86
C PHE A 45 1.25 -4.03 -23.73
N GLU A 46 -0.07 -4.22 -23.84
CA GLU A 46 -1.01 -3.81 -22.81
C GLU A 46 -0.75 -4.51 -21.47
N GLN A 47 -0.45 -5.79 -21.53
CA GLN A 47 -0.16 -6.58 -20.34
C GLN A 47 1.12 -6.12 -19.66
N THR A 48 2.15 -5.84 -20.44
CA THR A 48 3.42 -5.33 -19.91
C THR A 48 3.22 -3.99 -19.22
N ARG A 49 2.42 -3.11 -19.83
CA ARG A 49 2.10 -1.80 -19.28
C ARG A 49 1.33 -1.95 -17.96
N ASP A 50 0.32 -2.84 -17.92
CA ASP A 50 -0.43 -3.12 -16.69
C ASP A 50 0.49 -3.58 -15.56
N PHE A 51 1.41 -4.47 -15.87
CA PHE A 51 2.31 -5.01 -14.84
C PHE A 51 3.23 -3.94 -14.27
N VAL A 52 3.75 -3.06 -15.10
CA VAL A 52 4.60 -1.96 -14.64
C VAL A 52 3.81 -0.99 -13.75
N GLU A 53 2.60 -0.63 -14.17
CA GLU A 53 1.73 0.24 -13.36
C GLU A 53 1.34 -0.42 -12.05
N TRP A 54 0.95 -1.69 -12.11
CA TRP A 54 0.54 -2.44 -10.91
C TRP A 54 1.67 -2.54 -9.90
N ALA A 55 2.87 -2.89 -10.36
CA ALA A 55 4.04 -2.97 -9.50
C ALA A 55 4.38 -1.63 -8.88
N GLY A 56 4.27 -0.54 -9.66
CA GLY A 56 4.52 0.81 -9.17
C GLY A 56 3.53 1.22 -8.07
N PHE A 57 2.25 0.99 -8.27
CA PHE A 57 1.24 1.30 -7.25
C PHE A 57 1.45 0.48 -5.99
N TYR A 58 1.76 -0.80 -6.13
CA TYR A 58 1.97 -1.66 -4.97
C TYR A 58 3.20 -1.24 -4.17
N LYS A 59 4.28 -0.88 -4.85
CA LYS A 59 5.49 -0.41 -4.20
C LYS A 59 5.23 0.86 -3.38
N ILE A 60 4.49 1.81 -3.95
CA ILE A 60 4.13 3.04 -3.24
C ILE A 60 3.26 2.71 -2.02
N LYS A 61 2.31 1.79 -2.17
CA LYS A 61 1.48 1.35 -1.05
C LYS A 61 2.34 0.81 0.10
N LEU A 62 3.32 -0.03 -0.22
CA LEU A 62 4.20 -0.60 0.82
C LEU A 62 4.99 0.49 1.54
N GLU A 63 5.47 1.49 0.82
CA GLU A 63 6.19 2.61 1.42
C GLU A 63 5.28 3.42 2.35
N LEU A 64 4.05 3.70 1.92
CA LEU A 64 3.09 4.44 2.74
C LEU A 64 2.65 3.63 3.95
N GLU A 65 2.45 2.34 3.81
CA GLU A 65 2.11 1.46 4.94
C GLU A 65 3.24 1.42 5.97
N GLY A 66 4.48 1.40 5.51
CA GLY A 66 5.64 1.47 6.40
C GLY A 66 5.67 2.77 7.19
N GLU A 67 5.41 3.89 6.54
CA GLU A 67 5.37 5.19 7.20
C GLU A 67 4.19 5.30 8.16
N PHE A 68 3.01 4.82 7.74
CA PHE A 68 1.85 4.76 8.62
C PHE A 68 2.13 3.94 9.86
N HIS A 69 2.77 2.78 9.68
CA HIS A 69 3.10 1.89 10.79
C HIS A 69 4.06 2.58 11.76
N HIS A 70 5.06 3.29 11.23
CA HIS A 70 6.02 4.05 12.06
C HIS A 70 5.30 5.10 12.91
N LEU A 71 4.42 5.90 12.31
CA LEU A 71 3.66 6.93 13.01
C LEU A 71 2.70 6.32 14.04
N SER A 72 2.08 5.20 13.68
CA SER A 72 1.20 4.47 14.60
C SER A 72 1.94 4.00 15.84
N ARG A 73 3.16 3.48 15.68
CA ARG A 73 3.96 3.04 16.82
C ARG A 73 4.38 4.20 17.71
N GLN A 74 4.70 5.35 17.13
CA GLN A 74 4.98 6.55 17.89
C GLN A 74 3.78 6.96 18.73
N ARG A 75 2.59 6.93 18.14
CA ARG A 75 1.34 7.25 18.81
C ARG A 75 1.08 6.29 19.97
N MET A 76 1.27 4.99 19.72
CA MET A 76 1.10 3.96 20.74
C MET A 76 2.02 4.20 21.93
N GLN A 77 3.29 4.52 21.69
CA GLN A 77 4.26 4.78 22.73
C GLN A 77 3.88 6.03 23.54
N ALA A 78 3.40 7.09 22.88
CA ALA A 78 2.96 8.30 23.57
C ALA A 78 1.74 8.02 24.46
N VAL A 79 0.78 7.25 23.98
CA VAL A 79 -0.40 6.85 24.77
C VAL A 79 0.02 6.03 25.99
N ARG A 80 0.91 5.07 25.81
CA ARG A 80 1.42 4.24 26.90
C ARG A 80 2.18 5.05 27.95
N ALA A 81 3.02 6.00 27.50
CA ALA A 81 3.82 6.81 28.38
C ALA A 81 2.97 7.77 29.22
N SER A 82 1.93 8.35 28.62
CA SER A 82 1.05 9.28 29.32
C SER A 82 -0.04 8.59 30.13
N ARG A 83 -0.26 7.31 29.89
CA ARG A 83 -1.36 6.53 30.47
C ARG A 83 -2.74 7.16 30.21
N ALA A 84 -2.82 7.96 29.17
CA ALA A 84 -4.06 8.61 28.77
C ALA A 84 -4.91 7.65 27.96
N PRO A 85 -6.26 7.80 27.98
CA PRO A 85 -7.10 7.02 27.09
C PRO A 85 -6.81 7.40 25.64
N LEU A 86 -7.02 6.45 24.73
CA LEU A 86 -6.83 6.69 23.31
C LEU A 86 -7.96 7.59 22.80
N ALA A 87 -7.61 8.84 22.53
CA ALA A 87 -8.57 9.82 22.02
C ALA A 87 -8.38 10.01 20.52
N PRO A 88 -9.48 10.37 19.79
CA PRO A 88 -9.33 10.71 18.37
C PRO A 88 -8.42 11.91 18.19
N THR A 89 -7.64 11.89 17.11
CA THR A 89 -6.87 13.07 16.73
C THR A 89 -7.76 14.03 15.96
N THR A 90 -7.70 15.31 16.31
CA THR A 90 -8.39 16.35 15.53
C THR A 90 -7.58 16.71 14.32
N VAL A 91 -8.26 16.97 13.24
CA VAL A 91 -7.64 17.34 11.98
C VAL A 91 -7.55 18.84 11.87
#